data_b5053cee9a9419c8a69b86024be72b41
#
_entry.id   b5053cee9a9419c8a69b86024be72b41
#
_cell.length_a   1.000
_cell.length_b   1.000
_cell.length_c   1.000
_cell.angle_alpha   90.00
_cell.angle_beta   90.00
_cell.angle_gamma   90.00
#
_symmetry.space_group_name_H-M   'P 1'
#
loop_
_entity.id
_entity.type
_entity.pdbx_description
1 polymer ?
#
loop_
_entity_poly.entity_id
_entity_poly.type
_entity_poly.pdbx_seq_one_letter_code
_entity_poly.pdbx_strand_id
1 'polypeptide(L)'
;MNPEDIPLRDLHLPAEIGWWPLAPGWWLVITLALIGIVLLARRVLAARKLGAARRYALRELERFATEYRRDNDALNFGARLSALLRRTMLAYAPRQDVAGLTGEDWLCWLDQDLDKPVFQSGPGRSLIELPYRKRQQDAATADVEALVGAVRKRLATPVGARR
;
A
#
# COMPACT_ATOMS: atom_id res chain seq x y z
N MET A 1 -2.49 45.46 -78.72
CA MET A 1 -2.09 45.00 -77.37
C MET A 1 -1.56 43.57 -77.55
N ASN A 2 -0.25 43.44 -77.48
CA ASN A 2 0.37 42.12 -77.64
C ASN A 2 0.18 41.31 -76.38
N PRO A 3 -0.26 40.06 -76.45
CA PRO A 3 -0.48 39.23 -75.29
C PRO A 3 0.83 38.80 -74.54
N GLU A 4 1.99 39.13 -75.08
CA GLU A 4 3.32 38.81 -74.52
C GLU A 4 3.83 39.84 -73.52
N ASP A 5 3.13 40.98 -73.31
CA ASP A 5 3.53 42.04 -72.37
C ASP A 5 2.87 41.95 -71.00
N ILE A 6 2.33 40.79 -70.63
CA ILE A 6 1.80 40.58 -69.28
C ILE A 6 2.98 40.14 -68.39
N PRO A 7 3.43 40.95 -67.40
CA PRO A 7 4.46 40.56 -66.49
C PRO A 7 3.94 39.42 -65.62
N LEU A 8 4.28 38.18 -65.95
CA LEU A 8 4.01 37.00 -65.10
C LEU A 8 4.81 37.17 -63.81
N ARG A 9 4.12 37.58 -62.75
CA ARG A 9 4.71 37.58 -61.41
C ARG A 9 4.92 36.15 -61.01
N ASP A 10 6.14 35.76 -60.74
CA ASP A 10 6.50 34.46 -60.20
C ASP A 10 5.67 34.20 -58.92
N LEU A 11 4.91 33.14 -58.94
CA LEU A 11 4.18 32.63 -57.75
C LEU A 11 5.24 32.02 -56.82
N HIS A 12 5.64 32.79 -55.81
CA HIS A 12 6.40 32.25 -54.72
C HIS A 12 5.49 31.26 -53.96
N LEU A 13 5.72 30.00 -54.20
CA LEU A 13 5.14 28.94 -53.34
C LEU A 13 5.59 29.20 -51.90
N PRO A 14 4.62 29.26 -50.91
CA PRO A 14 5.00 29.38 -49.51
C PRO A 14 5.94 28.25 -49.17
N ALA A 15 7.02 28.54 -48.43
CA ALA A 15 7.93 27.54 -47.93
C ALA A 15 7.17 26.48 -47.17
N GLU A 16 7.41 25.20 -47.43
CA GLU A 16 6.78 24.09 -46.71
C GLU A 16 6.95 24.31 -45.24
N ILE A 17 5.80 24.29 -44.50
CA ILE A 17 5.77 24.45 -43.06
C ILE A 17 6.45 23.20 -42.45
N GLY A 18 7.70 23.30 -42.16
CA GLY A 18 8.50 22.22 -41.52
C GLY A 18 7.92 21.90 -40.12
N TRP A 19 8.00 20.63 -39.72
CA TRP A 19 7.63 20.15 -38.39
C TRP A 19 8.42 20.81 -37.25
N TRP A 20 9.47 21.51 -37.54
CA TRP A 20 10.38 22.16 -36.60
C TRP A 20 10.57 23.64 -36.94
N PRO A 21 10.51 24.56 -35.93
CA PRO A 21 10.35 24.33 -34.47
C PRO A 21 8.88 24.13 -34.07
N LEU A 22 8.67 23.23 -33.07
CA LEU A 22 7.35 23.03 -32.47
C LEU A 22 6.85 24.35 -31.90
N ALA A 23 5.55 24.67 -32.16
CA ALA A 23 4.91 25.82 -31.53
C ALA A 23 5.05 25.77 -30.01
N PRO A 24 5.29 26.92 -29.32
CA PRO A 24 5.57 26.95 -27.87
C PRO A 24 4.52 26.25 -27.02
N GLY A 25 3.27 26.15 -27.47
CA GLY A 25 2.22 25.40 -26.81
C GLY A 25 2.47 23.89 -26.68
N TRP A 26 3.20 23.28 -27.61
CA TRP A 26 3.54 21.86 -27.57
C TRP A 26 4.48 21.52 -26.42
N TRP A 27 5.38 22.42 -26.06
CA TRP A 27 6.27 22.24 -24.91
C TRP A 27 5.49 22.16 -23.60
N LEU A 28 4.43 22.94 -23.47
CA LEU A 28 3.54 22.89 -22.30
C LEU A 28 2.80 21.56 -22.24
N VAL A 29 2.28 21.07 -23.36
CA VAL A 29 1.58 19.78 -23.42
C VAL A 29 2.53 18.62 -23.09
N ILE A 30 3.75 18.63 -23.64
CA ILE A 30 4.76 17.59 -23.37
C ILE A 30 5.14 17.61 -21.89
N THR A 31 5.36 18.78 -21.29
CA THR A 31 5.69 18.90 -19.86
C THR A 31 4.56 18.37 -18.97
N LEU A 32 3.32 18.74 -19.28
CA LEU A 32 2.16 18.27 -18.53
C LEU A 32 1.96 16.77 -18.66
N ALA A 33 2.15 16.23 -19.86
CA ALA A 33 2.09 14.79 -20.11
C ALA A 33 3.18 14.05 -19.34
N LEU A 34 4.42 14.56 -19.32
CA LEU A 34 5.53 13.99 -18.58
C LEU A 34 5.25 13.97 -17.07
N ILE A 35 4.76 15.09 -16.51
CA ILE A 35 4.34 15.16 -15.11
C ILE A 35 3.26 14.12 -14.82
N GLY A 36 2.24 14.01 -15.66
CA GLY A 36 1.18 13.01 -15.53
C GLY A 36 1.71 11.58 -15.52
N ILE A 37 2.62 11.25 -16.43
CA ILE A 37 3.28 9.94 -16.50
C ILE A 37 4.08 9.64 -15.23
N VAL A 38 4.87 10.62 -14.74
CA VAL A 38 5.65 10.46 -13.52
C VAL A 38 4.74 10.23 -12.30
N LEU A 39 3.66 11.00 -12.15
CA LEU A 39 2.71 10.84 -11.06
C LEU A 39 2.00 9.48 -11.12
N LEU A 40 1.58 9.05 -12.31
CA LEU A 40 0.98 7.74 -12.51
C LEU A 40 1.98 6.60 -12.19
N ALA A 41 3.20 6.70 -12.68
CA ALA A 41 4.24 5.72 -12.39
C ALA A 41 4.52 5.61 -10.88
N ARG A 42 4.61 6.74 -10.17
CA ARG A 42 4.76 6.75 -8.71
C ARG A 42 3.60 6.07 -8.00
N ARG A 43 2.35 6.32 -8.42
CA ARG A 43 1.16 5.65 -7.87
C ARG A 43 1.18 4.15 -8.11
N VAL A 44 1.49 3.72 -9.33
CA VAL A 44 1.56 2.29 -9.68
C VAL A 44 2.66 1.58 -8.90
N LEU A 45 3.85 2.19 -8.80
CA LEU A 45 4.96 1.63 -8.02
C LEU A 45 4.64 1.54 -6.53
N ALA A 46 3.99 2.56 -5.95
CA ALA A 46 3.54 2.53 -4.57
C ALA A 46 2.52 1.40 -4.33
N ALA A 47 1.51 1.28 -5.19
CA ALA A 47 0.51 0.22 -5.10
C ALA A 47 1.13 -1.20 -5.22
N ARG A 48 2.12 -1.37 -6.11
CA ARG A 48 2.85 -2.64 -6.25
C ARG A 48 3.67 -2.99 -5.02
N LYS A 49 4.34 -2.01 -4.40
CA LYS A 49 5.10 -2.20 -3.15
C LYS A 49 4.18 -2.64 -2.01
N LEU A 50 3.02 -1.98 -1.85
CA LEU A 50 2.02 -2.34 -0.84
C LEU A 50 1.51 -3.77 -1.07
N GLY A 51 1.14 -4.11 -2.29
CA GLY A 51 0.71 -5.48 -2.62
C GLY A 51 1.78 -6.54 -2.34
N ALA A 52 3.06 -6.23 -2.56
CA ALA A 52 4.16 -7.14 -2.24
C ALA A 52 4.34 -7.30 -0.73
N ALA A 53 4.28 -6.21 0.04
CA ALA A 53 4.37 -6.25 1.51
C ALA A 53 3.24 -7.09 2.12
N ARG A 54 2.01 -6.93 1.61
CA ARG A 54 0.87 -7.74 2.03
C ARG A 54 1.08 -9.24 1.76
N ARG A 55 1.49 -9.59 0.54
CA ARG A 55 1.74 -11.00 0.19
C ARG A 55 2.85 -11.62 1.04
N TYR A 56 3.88 -10.85 1.34
CA TYR A 56 4.95 -11.27 2.26
C TYR A 56 4.40 -11.48 3.66
N ALA A 57 3.66 -10.53 4.21
CA ALA A 57 3.10 -10.61 5.55
C ALA A 57 2.13 -11.80 5.71
N LEU A 58 1.30 -12.09 4.71
CA LEU A 58 0.41 -13.25 4.74
C LEU A 58 1.18 -14.58 4.73
N ARG A 59 2.25 -14.67 3.93
CA ARG A 59 3.09 -15.88 3.92
C ARG A 59 3.81 -16.09 5.26
N GLU A 60 4.30 -15.00 5.83
CA GLU A 60 4.99 -15.06 7.11
C GLU A 60 4.03 -15.39 8.27
N LEU A 61 2.79 -14.90 8.22
CA LEU A 61 1.73 -15.29 9.14
C LEU A 61 1.47 -16.81 9.11
N GLU A 62 1.32 -17.41 7.93
CA GLU A 62 1.13 -18.86 7.78
C GLU A 62 2.32 -19.66 8.30
N ARG A 63 3.52 -19.16 8.05
CA ARG A 63 4.75 -19.77 8.59
C ARG A 63 4.74 -19.75 10.11
N PHE A 64 4.44 -18.60 10.74
CA PHE A 64 4.37 -18.50 12.20
C PHE A 64 3.29 -19.39 12.79
N ALA A 65 2.13 -19.50 12.17
CA ALA A 65 1.06 -20.38 12.58
C ALA A 65 1.49 -21.86 12.50
N THR A 66 2.24 -22.24 11.46
CA THR A 66 2.76 -23.60 11.30
C THR A 66 3.84 -23.94 12.35
N GLU A 67 4.77 -23.02 12.60
CA GLU A 67 5.78 -23.15 13.63
C GLU A 67 5.14 -23.27 15.02
N TYR A 68 4.14 -22.44 15.34
CA TYR A 68 3.39 -22.53 16.59
C TYR A 68 2.73 -23.89 16.81
N ARG A 69 2.09 -24.46 15.78
CA ARG A 69 1.48 -25.81 15.88
C ARG A 69 2.49 -26.89 16.18
N ARG A 70 3.76 -26.67 15.84
CA ARG A 70 4.86 -27.61 16.07
C ARG A 70 5.48 -27.44 17.44
N ASP A 71 5.77 -26.19 17.85
CA ASP A 71 6.61 -25.88 18.99
C ASP A 71 5.78 -25.45 20.22
N ASN A 72 4.50 -25.12 20.04
CA ASN A 72 3.52 -24.64 21.02
C ASN A 72 4.05 -23.48 21.91
N ASP A 73 4.93 -22.64 21.35
CA ASP A 73 5.49 -21.47 22.04
C ASP A 73 4.63 -20.22 21.78
N ALA A 74 3.57 -20.04 22.60
CA ALA A 74 2.62 -18.94 22.47
C ALA A 74 3.27 -17.56 22.68
N LEU A 75 4.30 -17.47 23.51
CA LEU A 75 4.99 -16.24 23.84
C LEU A 75 5.80 -15.74 22.64
N ASN A 76 6.60 -16.60 22.03
CA ASN A 76 7.35 -16.30 20.82
C ASN A 76 6.42 -16.00 19.64
N PHE A 77 5.36 -16.79 19.48
CA PHE A 77 4.34 -16.56 18.47
C PHE A 77 3.70 -15.18 18.58
N GLY A 78 3.21 -14.78 19.77
CA GLY A 78 2.59 -13.48 20.01
C GLY A 78 3.54 -12.30 19.74
N ALA A 79 4.80 -12.41 20.18
CA ALA A 79 5.82 -11.39 19.96
C ALA A 79 6.12 -11.21 18.45
N ARG A 80 6.31 -12.30 17.71
CA ARG A 80 6.58 -12.28 16.27
C ARG A 80 5.37 -11.75 15.48
N LEU A 81 4.16 -12.10 15.88
CA LEU A 81 2.93 -11.66 15.26
C LEU A 81 2.72 -10.15 15.45
N SER A 82 2.96 -9.65 16.66
CA SER A 82 2.91 -8.22 16.97
C SER A 82 3.93 -7.44 16.16
N ALA A 83 5.16 -7.95 16.06
CA ALA A 83 6.22 -7.35 15.25
C ALA A 83 5.88 -7.33 13.75
N LEU A 84 5.32 -8.43 13.22
CA LEU A 84 4.86 -8.53 11.83
C LEU A 84 3.78 -7.51 11.52
N LEU A 85 2.75 -7.41 12.37
CA LEU A 85 1.67 -6.44 12.22
C LEU A 85 2.22 -5.02 12.24
N ARG A 86 3.02 -4.67 13.24
CA ARG A 86 3.59 -3.33 13.37
C ARG A 86 4.43 -2.96 12.16
N ARG A 87 5.32 -3.85 11.72
CA ARG A 87 6.15 -3.64 10.52
C ARG A 87 5.31 -3.46 9.27
N THR A 88 4.25 -4.25 9.13
CA THR A 88 3.37 -4.18 7.96
C THR A 88 2.54 -2.89 7.98
N MET A 89 1.96 -2.53 9.12
CA MET A 89 1.16 -1.31 9.24
C MET A 89 2.00 -0.04 9.03
N LEU A 90 3.27 -0.03 9.45
CA LEU A 90 4.20 1.07 9.15
C LEU A 90 4.52 1.22 7.65
N ALA A 91 4.31 0.17 6.85
CA ALA A 91 4.43 0.27 5.39
C ALA A 91 3.17 0.86 4.72
N TYR A 92 2.02 0.82 5.40
CA TYR A 92 0.72 1.28 4.87
C TYR A 92 0.31 2.65 5.38
N ALA A 93 0.70 3.03 6.58
CA ALA A 93 0.28 4.26 7.25
C ALA A 93 1.48 5.19 7.52
N PRO A 94 1.25 6.51 7.66
CA PRO A 94 2.27 7.44 8.09
C PRO A 94 2.89 7.00 9.42
N ARG A 95 4.20 7.10 9.54
CA ARG A 95 4.92 6.65 10.73
C ARG A 95 4.43 7.32 12.01
N GLN A 96 4.06 8.60 11.93
CA GLN A 96 3.53 9.37 13.05
C GLN A 96 2.23 8.79 13.63
N ASP A 97 1.42 8.13 12.79
CA ASP A 97 0.11 7.59 13.20
C ASP A 97 0.25 6.22 13.89
N VAL A 98 1.38 5.53 13.73
CA VAL A 98 1.55 4.13 14.15
C VAL A 98 2.68 3.94 15.17
N ALA A 99 3.78 4.71 15.06
CA ALA A 99 5.01 4.39 15.75
C ALA A 99 4.91 4.53 17.29
N GLY A 100 4.09 5.43 17.78
CA GLY A 100 3.89 5.68 19.22
C GLY A 100 2.79 4.86 19.88
N LEU A 101 2.00 4.11 19.10
CA LEU A 101 0.85 3.38 19.64
C LEU A 101 1.29 2.13 20.41
N THR A 102 0.72 1.93 21.61
CA THR A 102 0.95 0.76 22.47
C THR A 102 -0.34 0.31 23.12
N GLY A 103 -0.38 -0.92 23.61
CA GLY A 103 -1.52 -1.46 24.36
C GLY A 103 -2.86 -1.30 23.63
N GLU A 104 -3.86 -0.75 24.32
CA GLU A 104 -5.21 -0.58 23.81
C GLU A 104 -5.29 0.39 22.62
N ASP A 105 -4.48 1.45 22.60
CA ASP A 105 -4.46 2.41 21.49
C ASP A 105 -4.02 1.73 20.18
N TRP A 106 -3.07 0.80 20.28
CA TRP A 106 -2.66 -0.03 19.18
C TRP A 106 -3.78 -0.94 18.66
N LEU A 107 -4.52 -1.58 19.57
CA LEU A 107 -5.67 -2.42 19.19
C LEU A 107 -6.79 -1.59 18.56
N CYS A 108 -7.08 -0.42 19.13
CA CYS A 108 -8.05 0.53 18.58
C CYS A 108 -7.68 0.93 17.14
N TRP A 109 -6.41 1.22 16.92
CA TRP A 109 -5.92 1.57 15.59
C TRP A 109 -6.01 0.39 14.60
N LEU A 110 -5.75 -0.83 15.05
CA LEU A 110 -5.90 -2.03 14.21
C LEU A 110 -7.34 -2.30 13.80
N ASP A 111 -8.31 -1.90 14.60
CA ASP A 111 -9.73 -2.05 14.30
C ASP A 111 -10.26 -0.97 13.33
N GLN A 112 -9.49 0.11 13.08
CA GLN A 112 -9.88 1.11 12.08
C GLN A 112 -10.05 0.45 10.72
N ASP A 113 -11.06 0.89 9.99
CA ASP A 113 -11.45 0.36 8.67
C ASP A 113 -11.96 -1.11 8.67
N LEU A 114 -12.03 -1.79 9.81
CA LEU A 114 -12.69 -3.10 9.91
C LEU A 114 -14.21 -2.94 10.14
N ASP A 115 -14.99 -3.91 9.66
CA ASP A 115 -16.45 -3.89 9.84
C ASP A 115 -16.87 -4.14 11.28
N LYS A 116 -16.05 -4.89 12.01
CA LYS A 116 -16.28 -5.23 13.43
C LYS A 116 -14.97 -5.12 14.20
N PRO A 117 -14.99 -4.63 15.44
CA PRO A 117 -13.81 -4.59 16.29
C PRO A 117 -13.40 -6.03 16.63
N VAL A 118 -12.25 -6.45 16.12
CA VAL A 118 -11.71 -7.81 16.30
C VAL A 118 -10.51 -7.80 17.25
N PHE A 119 -9.86 -6.65 17.37
CA PHE A 119 -8.67 -6.49 18.21
C PHE A 119 -9.00 -5.95 19.61
N GLN A 120 -9.93 -5.03 19.75
CA GLN A 120 -10.33 -4.51 21.06
C GLN A 120 -11.18 -5.50 21.85
N SER A 121 -12.21 -6.07 21.24
CA SER A 121 -13.22 -6.91 21.89
C SER A 121 -13.26 -8.34 21.39
N GLY A 122 -12.28 -8.75 20.58
CA GLY A 122 -12.22 -10.07 19.94
C GLY A 122 -10.90 -10.81 20.20
N PRO A 123 -10.65 -11.86 19.41
CA PRO A 123 -9.46 -12.71 19.57
C PRO A 123 -8.14 -11.95 19.39
N GLY A 124 -8.16 -10.80 18.72
CA GLY A 124 -6.98 -9.94 18.56
C GLY A 124 -6.44 -9.35 19.85
N ARG A 125 -7.24 -9.30 20.94
CA ARG A 125 -6.81 -8.85 22.27
C ARG A 125 -5.66 -9.68 22.82
N SER A 126 -5.60 -10.95 22.45
CA SER A 126 -4.50 -11.85 22.82
C SER A 126 -3.14 -11.31 22.41
N LEU A 127 -3.03 -10.42 21.44
CA LEU A 127 -1.76 -9.79 21.04
C LEU A 127 -1.04 -9.05 22.17
N ILE A 128 -1.80 -8.39 23.05
CA ILE A 128 -1.24 -7.69 24.22
C ILE A 128 -1.15 -8.56 25.46
N GLU A 129 -1.96 -9.62 25.52
CA GLU A 129 -2.02 -10.52 26.68
C GLU A 129 -0.97 -11.65 26.60
N LEU A 130 -0.71 -12.22 25.42
CA LEU A 130 0.20 -13.35 25.23
C LEU A 130 1.61 -13.12 25.80
N PRO A 131 2.25 -11.94 25.68
CA PRO A 131 3.57 -11.70 26.25
C PRO A 131 3.62 -11.77 27.77
N TYR A 132 2.46 -11.62 28.46
CA TYR A 132 2.36 -11.62 29.92
C TYR A 132 1.79 -12.93 30.49
N ARG A 133 1.30 -13.84 29.65
CA ARG A 133 0.81 -15.16 30.09
C ARG A 133 1.98 -16.03 30.51
N LYS A 134 1.85 -16.66 31.68
CA LYS A 134 2.81 -17.66 32.16
C LYS A 134 2.81 -18.85 31.19
N ARG A 135 4.01 -19.38 30.90
CA ARG A 135 4.32 -20.46 29.93
C ARG A 135 3.49 -21.75 30.10
N GLN A 136 2.72 -21.88 31.18
CA GLN A 136 1.98 -23.09 31.57
C GLN A 136 0.45 -22.98 31.40
N GLN A 137 -0.07 -21.85 30.96
CA GLN A 137 -1.49 -21.77 30.60
C GLN A 137 -1.61 -22.05 29.12
N ASP A 138 -2.13 -23.25 28.81
CA ASP A 138 -2.50 -23.67 27.48
C ASP A 138 -3.39 -22.57 26.85
N ALA A 139 -2.80 -21.73 26.01
CA ALA A 139 -3.59 -20.92 25.09
C ALA A 139 -4.34 -21.95 24.22
N ALA A 140 -5.63 -22.06 24.41
CA ALA A 140 -6.41 -23.02 23.66
C ALA A 140 -6.10 -22.81 22.17
N THR A 141 -5.84 -23.88 21.45
CA THR A 141 -5.48 -23.83 20.02
C THR A 141 -6.50 -23.04 19.22
N ALA A 142 -7.77 -23.05 19.68
CA ALA A 142 -8.85 -22.26 19.14
C ALA A 142 -8.63 -20.74 19.24
N ASP A 143 -8.03 -20.26 20.34
CA ASP A 143 -7.72 -18.82 20.51
C ASP A 143 -6.65 -18.35 19.54
N VAL A 144 -5.68 -19.21 19.24
CA VAL A 144 -4.61 -18.88 18.29
C VAL A 144 -5.11 -18.88 16.86
N GLU A 145 -5.96 -19.82 16.46
CA GLU A 145 -6.56 -19.83 15.12
C GLU A 145 -7.48 -18.63 14.90
N ALA A 146 -8.26 -18.25 15.93
CA ALA A 146 -9.08 -17.05 15.90
C ALA A 146 -8.21 -15.78 15.77
N LEU A 147 -7.08 -15.72 16.48
CA LEU A 147 -6.11 -14.62 16.37
C LEU A 147 -5.48 -14.55 14.97
N VAL A 148 -5.05 -15.67 14.42
CA VAL A 148 -4.54 -15.74 13.04
C VAL A 148 -5.58 -15.25 12.04
N GLY A 149 -6.85 -15.63 12.21
CA GLY A 149 -7.99 -15.14 11.42
C GLY A 149 -8.16 -13.62 11.49
N ALA A 150 -8.07 -13.04 12.71
CA ALA A 150 -8.14 -11.60 12.92
C ALA A 150 -7.00 -10.86 12.22
N VAL A 151 -5.77 -11.34 12.36
CA VAL A 151 -4.59 -10.78 11.71
C VAL A 151 -4.68 -10.88 10.19
N ARG A 152 -5.10 -12.03 9.66
CA ARG A 152 -5.34 -12.21 8.23
C ARG A 152 -6.37 -11.22 7.70
N LYS A 153 -7.47 -11.01 8.41
CA LYS A 153 -8.50 -10.02 8.05
C LYS A 153 -7.92 -8.61 8.03
N ARG A 154 -7.13 -8.22 9.04
CA ARG A 154 -6.46 -6.91 9.08
C ARG A 154 -5.49 -6.71 7.91
N LEU A 155 -4.65 -7.69 7.63
CA LEU A 155 -3.73 -7.66 6.50
C LEU A 155 -4.46 -7.61 5.15
N ALA A 156 -5.67 -8.14 5.07
CA ALA A 156 -6.51 -8.11 3.88
C ALA A 156 -7.16 -6.74 3.63
N THR A 157 -7.45 -5.98 4.69
CA THR A 157 -8.15 -4.69 4.61
C THR A 157 -7.15 -3.56 4.35
N PRO A 158 -7.33 -2.73 3.31
CA PRO A 158 -6.49 -1.56 3.09
C PRO A 158 -6.69 -0.53 4.20
N VAL A 159 -5.61 0.14 4.61
CA VAL A 159 -5.64 1.23 5.60
C VAL A 159 -6.13 2.51 4.90
N GLY A 160 -7.07 3.21 5.52
CA GLY A 160 -7.60 4.47 4.98
C GLY A 160 -8.66 4.31 3.89
N ALA A 161 -9.23 3.11 3.73
CA ALA A 161 -10.27 2.85 2.72
C ALA A 161 -11.60 3.57 3.01
N ARG A 162 -11.80 4.06 4.24
CA ARG A 162 -13.04 4.73 4.69
C ARG A 162 -12.88 6.22 5.03
N ARG A 163 -11.76 6.83 4.63
CA ARG A 163 -11.57 8.29 4.75
C ARG A 163 -11.96 9.02 3.50
#